data_26c852aad74a5a47fd53ce816aa7c856
#
_entry.id   26c852aad74a5a47fd53ce816aa7c856
#
_cell.length_a   1.000
_cell.length_b   1.000
_cell.length_c   1.000
_cell.angle_alpha   90.00
_cell.angle_beta   90.00
_cell.angle_gamma   90.00
#
_symmetry.space_group_name_H-M   'P 1'
#
loop_
_entity.id
_entity.type
_entity.pdbx_description
1 polymer ?
#
loop_
_entity_poly.entity_id
_entity_poly.type
_entity_poly.pdbx_seq_one_letter_code
_entity_poly.pdbx_strand_id
1 'polypeptide(L)'
;MNKSNLLAPEKYNIVSEIEKYASEDHKKAIIYKDNEHENISVSYKELISNANKVGNVFLNHGLKKGDKVLIMMPRAIVTYELYIAALKLGIAIVPSSEMLRTKDLQYRITHGEIDAV
;
A
#
# COMPACT_ATOMS: atom_id res chain seq x y z
N MET A 1 -11.07 25.87 -14.31
CA MET A 1 -9.98 25.21 -13.54
C MET A 1 -8.69 25.32 -14.34
N ASN A 2 -7.64 25.88 -13.76
CA ASN A 2 -6.36 26.02 -14.46
C ASN A 2 -5.65 24.65 -14.48
N LYS A 3 -5.36 24.11 -15.68
CA LYS A 3 -4.71 22.79 -15.86
C LYS A 3 -3.32 22.70 -15.19
N SER A 4 -2.62 23.85 -15.04
CA SER A 4 -1.32 23.88 -14.36
C SER A 4 -1.38 23.42 -12.89
N ASN A 5 -2.54 23.56 -12.24
CA ASN A 5 -2.73 23.14 -10.85
C ASN A 5 -2.93 21.61 -10.71
N LEU A 6 -3.05 20.89 -11.84
CA LEU A 6 -3.23 19.44 -11.87
C LEU A 6 -1.91 18.68 -12.15
N LEU A 7 -0.82 19.41 -12.42
CA LEU A 7 0.47 18.81 -12.68
C LEU A 7 1.18 18.52 -11.36
N ALA A 8 1.55 17.26 -11.16
CA ALA A 8 2.39 16.90 -10.04
C ALA A 8 3.82 17.48 -10.23
N PRO A 9 4.51 17.84 -9.15
CA PRO A 9 5.93 18.17 -9.21
C PRO A 9 6.75 17.03 -9.86
N GLU A 10 7.88 17.37 -10.50
CA GLU A 10 8.76 16.39 -11.14
C GLU A 10 9.20 15.26 -10.19
N LYS A 11 9.46 15.62 -8.93
CA LYS A 11 9.76 14.67 -7.85
C LYS A 11 8.58 14.62 -6.89
N TYR A 12 7.66 13.71 -7.13
CA TYR A 12 6.45 13.56 -6.32
C TYR A 12 6.19 12.10 -5.97
N ASN A 13 5.86 11.87 -4.70
CA ASN A 13 5.35 10.59 -4.23
C ASN A 13 4.07 10.84 -3.44
N ILE A 14 2.98 10.19 -3.81
CA ILE A 14 1.67 10.37 -3.19
C ILE A 14 1.68 10.09 -1.68
N VAL A 15 2.58 9.22 -1.20
CA VAL A 15 2.71 8.91 0.23
C VAL A 15 3.11 10.14 1.03
N SER A 16 3.83 11.10 0.42
CA SER A 16 4.17 12.37 1.09
C SER A 16 2.94 13.16 1.54
N GLU A 17 1.82 13.03 0.83
CA GLU A 17 0.56 13.67 1.23
C GLU A 17 -0.03 13.04 2.50
N ILE A 18 0.14 11.73 2.66
CA ILE A 18 -0.30 10.99 3.85
C ILE A 18 0.63 11.29 5.03
N GLU A 19 1.92 11.37 4.78
CA GLU A 19 2.95 11.63 5.80
C GLU A 19 2.79 12.99 6.49
N LYS A 20 2.22 13.98 5.81
CA LYS A 20 1.92 15.31 6.39
C LYS A 20 1.08 15.21 7.65
N TYR A 21 0.21 14.22 7.74
CA TYR A 21 -0.69 14.02 8.88
C TYR A 21 -0.08 13.17 10.00
N ALA A 22 1.10 12.60 9.81
CA ALA A 22 1.74 11.75 10.82
C ALA A 22 2.21 12.53 12.06
N SER A 23 2.36 13.86 11.95
CA SER A 23 2.66 14.74 13.08
C SER A 23 1.46 15.06 13.97
N GLU A 24 0.24 14.79 13.49
CA GLU A 24 -0.99 14.97 14.24
C GLU A 24 -1.31 13.69 15.03
N ASP A 25 -0.81 13.58 16.27
CA ASP A 25 -0.79 12.34 17.07
C ASP A 25 -2.14 11.60 17.17
N HIS A 26 -3.25 12.32 17.10
CA HIS A 26 -4.60 11.77 17.29
C HIS A 26 -5.43 11.66 16.01
N LYS A 27 -4.90 12.11 14.89
CA LYS A 27 -5.63 12.09 13.63
C LYS A 27 -5.76 10.64 13.11
N LYS A 28 -7.01 10.19 13.02
CA LYS A 28 -7.32 8.83 12.57
C LYS A 28 -7.20 8.75 11.05
N ALA A 29 -6.47 7.75 10.57
CA ALA A 29 -6.33 7.44 9.15
C ALA A 29 -7.34 6.39 8.71
N ILE A 30 -7.55 5.36 9.54
CA ILE A 30 -8.44 4.25 9.24
C ILE A 30 -9.30 3.99 10.47
N ILE A 31 -10.60 3.83 10.24
CA ILE A 31 -11.54 3.26 11.20
C ILE A 31 -12.05 1.97 10.58
N TYR A 32 -11.67 0.86 11.17
CA TYR A 32 -12.09 -0.47 10.74
C TYR A 32 -13.19 -0.97 11.68
N LYS A 33 -14.31 -1.34 11.09
CA LYS A 33 -15.43 -1.93 11.81
C LYS A 33 -15.65 -3.35 11.32
N ASP A 34 -15.53 -4.29 12.23
CA ASP A 34 -15.92 -5.67 12.03
C ASP A 34 -17.26 -5.94 12.72
N ASN A 35 -18.01 -6.94 12.25
CA ASN A 35 -19.29 -7.32 12.86
C ASN A 35 -19.13 -7.98 14.23
N GLU A 36 -17.93 -8.50 14.54
CA GLU A 36 -17.64 -9.28 15.73
C GLU A 36 -16.78 -8.56 16.76
N HIS A 37 -16.17 -7.42 16.41
CA HIS A 37 -15.21 -6.72 17.26
C HIS A 37 -15.53 -5.23 17.40
N GLU A 38 -15.01 -4.62 18.45
CA GLU A 38 -15.05 -3.17 18.63
C GLU A 38 -14.35 -2.44 17.47
N ASN A 39 -14.76 -1.20 17.23
CA ASN A 39 -14.15 -0.37 16.21
C ASN A 39 -12.63 -0.22 16.46
N ILE A 40 -11.83 -0.72 15.53
CA ILE A 40 -10.37 -0.51 15.54
C ILE A 40 -10.07 0.76 14.78
N SER A 41 -9.31 1.66 15.37
CA SER A 41 -8.84 2.87 14.68
C SER A 41 -7.32 2.93 14.68
N VAL A 42 -6.76 3.35 13.56
CA VAL A 42 -5.32 3.53 13.37
C VAL A 42 -5.07 4.99 13.02
N SER A 43 -4.15 5.64 13.73
CA SER A 43 -3.72 7.00 13.40
C SER A 43 -2.83 7.02 12.14
N TYR A 44 -2.68 8.20 11.53
CA TYR A 44 -1.72 8.37 10.44
C TYR A 44 -0.30 8.02 10.87
N LYS A 45 0.09 8.40 12.09
CA LYS A 45 1.39 8.09 12.66
C LYS A 45 1.67 6.58 12.74
N GLU A 46 0.71 5.83 13.27
CA GLU A 46 0.81 4.37 13.36
C GLU A 46 0.83 3.71 11.98
N LEU A 47 -0.06 4.13 11.08
CA LEU A 47 -0.15 3.62 9.72
C LEU A 47 1.18 3.80 8.96
N ILE A 48 1.77 5.00 9.03
CA ILE A 48 3.06 5.29 8.38
C ILE A 48 4.20 4.51 9.05
N SER A 49 4.21 4.42 10.38
CA SER A 49 5.22 3.64 11.11
C SER A 49 5.20 2.17 10.69
N ASN A 50 4.03 1.58 10.62
CA ASN A 50 3.87 0.19 10.20
C ASN A 50 4.21 -0.01 8.72
N ALA A 51 3.76 0.90 7.86
CA ALA A 51 4.12 0.88 6.44
C ALA A 51 5.64 0.94 6.23
N ASN A 52 6.37 1.72 7.04
CA ASN A 52 7.83 1.77 6.99
C ASN A 52 8.47 0.43 7.38
N LYS A 53 7.92 -0.28 8.39
CA LYS A 53 8.39 -1.64 8.74
C LYS A 53 8.17 -2.62 7.58
N VAL A 54 7.00 -2.57 6.96
CA VAL A 54 6.70 -3.37 5.75
C VAL A 54 7.66 -3.03 4.61
N GLY A 55 7.95 -1.73 4.40
CA GLY A 55 8.93 -1.29 3.40
C GLY A 55 10.31 -1.89 3.64
N ASN A 56 10.76 -1.95 4.89
CA ASN A 56 12.01 -2.62 5.24
C ASN A 56 11.99 -4.12 4.92
N VAL A 57 10.85 -4.79 5.12
CA VAL A 57 10.69 -6.20 4.72
C VAL A 57 10.85 -6.35 3.21
N PHE A 58 10.20 -5.49 2.41
CA PHE A 58 10.36 -5.51 0.95
C PHE A 58 11.81 -5.33 0.52
N LEU A 59 12.51 -4.35 1.08
CA LEU A 59 13.93 -4.11 0.78
C LEU A 59 14.82 -5.28 1.18
N ASN A 60 14.58 -5.89 2.34
CA ASN A 60 15.34 -7.05 2.81
C ASN A 60 15.14 -8.29 1.94
N HIS A 61 14.01 -8.38 1.24
CA HIS A 61 13.74 -9.43 0.24
C HIS A 61 14.18 -9.06 -1.18
N GLY A 62 14.90 -7.95 -1.33
CA GLY A 62 15.50 -7.54 -2.60
C GLY A 62 14.56 -6.79 -3.55
N LEU A 63 13.36 -6.44 -3.10
CA LEU A 63 12.44 -5.64 -3.91
C LEU A 63 12.95 -4.20 -4.04
N LYS A 64 12.78 -3.62 -5.22
CA LYS A 64 13.26 -2.29 -5.56
C LYS A 64 12.25 -1.53 -6.42
N LYS A 65 12.51 -0.27 -6.62
CA LYS A 65 11.71 0.59 -7.51
C LYS A 65 11.56 -0.04 -8.89
N GLY A 66 10.32 -0.09 -9.36
CA GLY A 66 9.95 -0.67 -10.66
C GLY A 66 9.52 -2.13 -10.59
N ASP A 67 9.83 -2.84 -9.50
CA ASP A 67 9.32 -4.19 -9.30
C ASP A 67 7.80 -4.20 -9.11
N LYS A 68 7.17 -5.33 -9.37
CA LYS A 68 5.72 -5.54 -9.31
C LYS A 68 5.39 -6.56 -8.24
N VAL A 69 4.52 -6.16 -7.32
CA VAL A 69 4.04 -7.02 -6.22
C VAL A 69 2.56 -7.29 -6.41
N LEU A 70 2.19 -8.56 -6.53
CA LEU A 70 0.80 -8.97 -6.51
C LEU A 70 0.36 -9.13 -5.07
N ILE A 71 -0.67 -8.39 -4.68
CA ILE A 71 -1.21 -8.41 -3.32
C ILE A 71 -2.59 -9.05 -3.33
N MET A 72 -2.67 -10.24 -2.72
CA MET A 72 -3.86 -11.07 -2.62
C MET A 72 -4.28 -11.15 -1.15
N MET A 73 -4.84 -10.08 -0.67
CA MET A 73 -5.19 -9.89 0.74
C MET A 73 -6.66 -9.48 0.90
N PRO A 74 -7.33 -9.91 1.97
CA PRO A 74 -8.64 -9.42 2.33
C PRO A 74 -8.59 -7.93 2.69
N ARG A 75 -9.76 -7.33 2.87
CA ARG A 75 -9.86 -5.94 3.34
C ARG A 75 -9.46 -5.88 4.81
N ALA A 76 -8.20 -5.52 5.07
CA ALA A 76 -7.61 -5.43 6.39
C ALA A 76 -6.68 -4.21 6.50
N ILE A 77 -6.37 -3.79 7.71
CA ILE A 77 -5.47 -2.64 7.94
C ILE A 77 -4.09 -2.90 7.30
N VAL A 78 -3.56 -4.10 7.45
CA VAL A 78 -2.26 -4.49 6.89
C VAL A 78 -2.21 -4.33 5.36
N THR A 79 -3.32 -4.48 4.66
CA THR A 79 -3.38 -4.28 3.21
C THR A 79 -3.05 -2.83 2.83
N TYR A 80 -3.51 -1.86 3.60
CA TYR A 80 -3.17 -0.45 3.40
C TYR A 80 -1.72 -0.16 3.75
N GLU A 81 -1.17 -0.81 4.77
CA GLU A 81 0.25 -0.71 5.13
C GLU A 81 1.15 -1.23 4.00
N LEU A 82 0.79 -2.37 3.39
CA LEU A 82 1.45 -2.92 2.21
C LEU A 82 1.40 -1.96 1.01
N TYR A 83 0.24 -1.37 0.75
CA TYR A 83 0.06 -0.42 -0.35
C TYR A 83 0.92 0.84 -0.15
N ILE A 84 0.88 1.42 1.04
CA ILE A 84 1.69 2.62 1.35
C ILE A 84 3.18 2.31 1.23
N ALA A 85 3.63 1.16 1.75
CA ALA A 85 5.02 0.72 1.66
C ALA A 85 5.47 0.58 0.20
N ALA A 86 4.68 -0.11 -0.62
CA ALA A 86 4.99 -0.31 -2.04
C ALA A 86 5.03 1.03 -2.79
N LEU A 87 4.02 1.88 -2.62
CA LEU A 87 3.97 3.20 -3.26
C LEU A 87 5.15 4.09 -2.84
N LYS A 88 5.52 4.06 -1.56
CA LYS A 88 6.67 4.81 -1.03
C LYS A 88 7.98 4.40 -1.69
N LEU A 89 8.16 3.10 -1.93
CA LEU A 89 9.35 2.53 -2.56
C LEU A 89 9.32 2.58 -4.10
N GLY A 90 8.20 3.02 -4.70
CA GLY A 90 8.03 3.01 -6.15
C GLY A 90 7.85 1.62 -6.74
N ILE A 91 7.30 0.70 -5.94
CA ILE A 91 6.94 -0.66 -6.35
C ILE A 91 5.51 -0.61 -6.92
N ALA A 92 5.30 -1.25 -8.06
CA ALA A 92 3.99 -1.35 -8.67
C ALA A 92 3.11 -2.39 -7.93
N ILE A 93 1.89 -1.98 -7.59
CA ILE A 93 0.94 -2.84 -6.90
C ILE A 93 0.00 -3.46 -7.91
N VAL A 94 -0.16 -4.78 -7.84
CA VAL A 94 -1.16 -5.54 -8.60
C VAL A 94 -2.18 -6.13 -7.61
N PRO A 95 -3.24 -5.39 -7.27
CA PRO A 95 -4.27 -5.87 -6.37
C PRO A 95 -5.00 -7.05 -7.00
N SER A 96 -5.19 -8.10 -6.25
CA SER A 96 -5.85 -9.31 -6.73
C SER A 96 -6.80 -9.86 -5.68
N SER A 97 -7.89 -10.47 -6.15
CA SER A 97 -8.86 -11.11 -5.27
C SER A 97 -8.27 -12.36 -4.63
N GLU A 98 -8.52 -12.55 -3.35
CA GLU A 98 -8.20 -13.78 -2.62
C GLU A 98 -8.97 -15.01 -3.12
N MET A 99 -10.03 -14.79 -3.94
CA MET A 99 -10.82 -15.85 -4.55
C MET A 99 -10.25 -16.36 -5.87
N LEU A 100 -9.11 -15.85 -6.32
CA LEU A 100 -8.47 -16.33 -7.54
C LEU A 100 -8.08 -17.81 -7.42
N ARG A 101 -8.37 -18.56 -8.48
CA ARG A 101 -7.93 -19.96 -8.59
C ARG A 101 -6.50 -20.02 -9.13
N THR A 102 -5.85 -21.15 -8.92
CA THR A 102 -4.46 -21.40 -9.34
C THR A 102 -4.19 -20.98 -10.78
N LYS A 103 -5.08 -21.33 -11.72
CA LYS A 103 -4.94 -20.99 -13.14
C LYS A 103 -4.92 -19.48 -13.38
N ASP A 104 -5.83 -18.74 -12.72
CA ASP A 104 -5.94 -17.29 -12.87
C ASP A 104 -4.75 -16.59 -12.23
N LEU A 105 -4.30 -17.09 -11.09
CA LEU A 105 -3.13 -16.58 -10.40
C LEU A 105 -1.86 -16.79 -11.23
N GLN A 106 -1.67 -18.00 -11.78
CA GLN A 106 -0.55 -18.33 -12.65
C GLN A 106 -0.52 -17.42 -13.89
N TYR A 107 -1.67 -17.19 -14.52
CA TYR A 107 -1.78 -16.28 -15.65
C TYR A 107 -1.35 -14.85 -15.27
N ARG A 108 -1.84 -14.32 -14.14
CA ARG A 108 -1.50 -12.98 -13.67
C ARG A 108 -0.02 -12.81 -13.35
N ILE A 109 0.56 -13.81 -12.70
CA ILE A 109 2.00 -13.80 -12.37
C ILE A 109 2.83 -13.78 -13.64
N THR A 110 2.53 -14.66 -14.59
CA THR A 110 3.30 -14.78 -15.84
C THR A 110 3.08 -13.56 -16.74
N HIS A 111 1.81 -13.18 -17.01
CA HIS A 111 1.49 -12.08 -17.89
C HIS A 111 1.89 -10.72 -17.32
N GLY A 112 1.75 -10.54 -16.01
CA GLY A 112 2.12 -9.33 -15.30
C GLY A 112 3.62 -9.20 -15.03
N GLU A 113 4.40 -10.26 -15.26
CA GLU A 113 5.83 -10.32 -14.87
C GLU A 113 6.01 -9.91 -13.41
N ILE A 114 5.30 -10.61 -12.52
CA ILE A 114 5.24 -10.30 -11.09
C ILE A 114 6.53 -10.76 -10.41
N ASP A 115 7.15 -9.87 -9.65
CA ASP A 115 8.40 -10.12 -8.93
C ASP A 115 8.18 -10.78 -7.56
N ALA A 116 7.05 -10.47 -6.91
CA ALA A 116 6.66 -11.05 -5.62
C ALA A 116 5.14 -11.14 -5.44
N VAL A 117 4.72 -12.08 -4.58
CA VAL A 117 3.32 -12.28 -4.18
C VAL A 117 3.22 -12.25 -2.67
#